data_4be02d8a6d32c2d794faf0e7ce3190dd
#
_entry.id   4be02d8a6d32c2d794faf0e7ce3190dd
#
_cell.length_a   1.000
_cell.length_b   1.000
_cell.length_c   1.000
_cell.angle_alpha   90.00
_cell.angle_beta   90.00
_cell.angle_gamma   90.00
#
_symmetry.space_group_name_H-M   'P 1'
#
loop_
_entity.id
_entity.type
_entity.pdbx_description
1 polymer ?
#
loop_
_entity_poly.entity_id
_entity_poly.type
_entity_poly.pdbx_seq_one_letter_code
_entity_poly.pdbx_strand_id
1 'polypeptide(L)'
;DKHSTGGVVDKVSLIIGPILACMDYKIPMLAGRSLEHTGGTIDKLESIPNFKIKLPLNQFKENVNKIGFGIMMQSNEICPADGKIYALRDVTATVNSLPLICGSILSKKIAEGLQTLVLDIKTGNGAFMKNLDQAKKLGQLMTKIGQEFDLNVIPAYTGMDQPLGKTAGLWCEVMESFDFLTGNYSKDLYQVIFHLFQKFNPENNTIKVFDELITSGKALKKFIDFIEIQGGKFIDIEQNNANKPKFQREGFLKKECYIKSIDTKEIGFALAQLGAGRPNQKSKLDYSCGIKFHAKIGEKVDRKTPIFKLFGANEQN
;
A
#
# COMPACT_ATOMS: atom_id res chain seq x y z
N ASP A 1 13.01 -6.69 -2.03
CA ASP A 1 11.57 -6.37 -1.97
C ASP A 1 11.28 -5.35 -0.88
N LYS A 2 10.11 -4.72 -0.94
CA LYS A 2 9.53 -3.87 0.10
C LYS A 2 8.28 -4.52 0.67
N HIS A 3 8.17 -4.57 2.00
CA HIS A 3 6.97 -5.00 2.68
C HIS A 3 6.52 -3.95 3.70
N SER A 4 5.21 -3.83 3.91
CA SER A 4 4.64 -2.95 4.94
C SER A 4 4.02 -3.76 6.07
N THR A 5 4.12 -3.29 7.30
CA THR A 5 3.39 -3.88 8.42
C THR A 5 1.88 -3.64 8.35
N GLY A 6 1.43 -2.88 7.34
CA GLY A 6 0.03 -2.54 7.13
C GLY A 6 -0.39 -1.23 7.80
N GLY A 7 -1.32 -0.56 7.16
CA GLY A 7 -1.93 0.69 7.60
C GLY A 7 -3.23 0.93 6.84
N VAL A 8 -3.98 1.96 7.22
CA VAL A 8 -5.29 2.27 6.64
C VAL A 8 -5.20 2.54 5.14
N VAL A 9 -4.18 3.28 4.73
CA VAL A 9 -3.94 3.67 3.33
C VAL A 9 -2.50 3.36 3.01
N ASP A 10 -2.24 2.35 2.19
CA ASP A 10 -0.89 1.96 1.77
C ASP A 10 -0.86 1.60 0.28
N LYS A 11 -0.62 2.61 -0.56
CA LYS A 11 -0.39 2.48 -1.99
C LYS A 11 1.08 2.41 -2.38
N VAL A 12 1.97 2.45 -1.39
CA VAL A 12 3.44 2.56 -1.56
C VAL A 12 3.99 1.50 -2.50
N SER A 13 3.51 0.26 -2.41
CA SER A 13 4.01 -0.85 -3.25
C SER A 13 3.78 -0.63 -4.74
N LEU A 14 2.67 0.03 -5.12
CA LEU A 14 2.33 0.33 -6.51
C LEU A 14 3.24 1.41 -7.12
N ILE A 15 3.88 2.21 -6.28
CA ILE A 15 4.74 3.31 -6.69
C ILE A 15 6.22 2.90 -6.62
N ILE A 16 6.65 2.35 -5.47
CA ILE A 16 8.07 2.06 -5.27
C ILE A 16 8.55 0.86 -6.09
N GLY A 17 7.70 -0.13 -6.34
CA GLY A 17 8.05 -1.29 -7.15
C GLY A 17 8.51 -0.93 -8.56
N PRO A 18 7.72 -0.18 -9.34
CA PRO A 18 8.13 0.36 -10.65
C PRO A 18 9.41 1.20 -10.61
N ILE A 19 9.57 2.07 -9.59
CA ILE A 19 10.76 2.90 -9.41
C ILE A 19 12.01 2.03 -9.22
N LEU A 20 11.96 1.05 -8.33
CA LEU A 20 13.09 0.14 -8.07
C LEU A 20 13.41 -0.76 -9.27
N ALA A 21 12.39 -1.17 -10.03
CA ALA A 21 12.59 -1.94 -11.26
C ALA A 21 13.36 -1.15 -12.35
N CYS A 22 13.35 0.19 -12.29
CA CYS A 22 14.17 1.03 -13.16
C CYS A 22 15.65 1.03 -12.79
N MET A 23 16.00 0.53 -11.60
CA MET A 23 17.37 0.40 -11.09
C MET A 23 17.86 -1.05 -11.17
N ASP A 24 17.29 -1.86 -12.07
CA ASP A 24 17.61 -3.27 -12.30
C ASP A 24 17.37 -4.21 -11.10
N TYR A 25 16.63 -3.74 -10.07
CA TYR A 25 16.16 -4.63 -9.03
C TYR A 25 15.07 -5.56 -9.55
N LYS A 26 15.06 -6.80 -9.03
CA LYS A 26 13.96 -7.74 -9.22
C LYS A 26 13.06 -7.69 -7.98
N ILE A 27 11.81 -7.27 -8.18
CA ILE A 27 10.86 -6.99 -7.10
C ILE A 27 9.65 -7.93 -7.20
N PRO A 28 9.74 -9.18 -6.69
CA PRO A 28 8.64 -10.14 -6.67
C PRO A 28 7.80 -9.96 -5.41
N MET A 29 6.75 -9.15 -5.44
CA MET A 29 5.92 -8.92 -4.26
C MET A 29 4.82 -9.95 -4.13
N LEU A 30 4.80 -10.66 -3.00
CA LEU A 30 3.61 -11.39 -2.54
C LEU A 30 2.82 -10.50 -1.58
N ALA A 31 1.57 -10.23 -1.92
CA ALA A 31 0.70 -9.37 -1.16
C ALA A 31 -0.55 -10.09 -0.66
N GLY A 32 -1.12 -9.57 0.42
CA GLY A 32 -2.36 -10.05 1.01
C GLY A 32 -3.56 -9.16 0.69
N ARG A 33 -4.74 -9.65 1.08
CA ARG A 33 -5.97 -8.86 1.15
C ARG A 33 -5.98 -7.99 2.40
N SER A 34 -6.94 -7.09 2.47
CA SER A 34 -7.20 -6.27 3.67
C SER A 34 -7.48 -7.13 4.89
N LEU A 35 -7.03 -6.65 6.05
CA LEU A 35 -7.28 -7.23 7.34
C LEU A 35 -7.71 -6.12 8.32
N GLU A 36 -8.83 -6.32 9.01
CA GLU A 36 -9.43 -5.32 9.90
C GLU A 36 -9.63 -3.96 9.20
N HIS A 37 -9.05 -2.89 9.78
CA HIS A 37 -9.11 -1.52 9.29
C HIS A 37 -8.06 -1.18 8.21
N THR A 38 -7.21 -2.16 7.82
CA THR A 38 -6.12 -1.90 6.86
C THR A 38 -6.58 -2.11 5.41
N GLY A 39 -6.02 -1.35 4.49
CA GLY A 39 -6.24 -1.54 3.05
C GLY A 39 -5.33 -2.62 2.45
N GLY A 40 -5.90 -3.56 1.68
CA GLY A 40 -5.14 -4.62 1.02
C GLY A 40 -4.61 -4.23 -0.35
N THR A 41 -3.34 -4.49 -0.63
CA THR A 41 -2.75 -4.25 -1.96
C THR A 41 -3.45 -5.08 -3.04
N ILE A 42 -3.80 -6.32 -2.73
CA ILE A 42 -4.52 -7.20 -3.67
C ILE A 42 -5.91 -6.65 -4.00
N ASP A 43 -6.64 -6.13 -3.00
CA ASP A 43 -7.98 -5.57 -3.21
C ASP A 43 -7.94 -4.32 -4.11
N LYS A 44 -6.85 -3.51 -4.02
CA LYS A 44 -6.62 -2.40 -4.94
C LYS A 44 -6.35 -2.88 -6.37
N LEU A 45 -5.50 -3.88 -6.54
CA LEU A 45 -5.19 -4.44 -7.86
C LEU A 45 -6.40 -5.12 -8.51
N GLU A 46 -7.29 -5.74 -7.74
CA GLU A 46 -8.56 -6.30 -8.24
C GLU A 46 -9.50 -5.22 -8.78
N SER A 47 -9.34 -3.95 -8.38
CA SER A 47 -10.13 -2.85 -8.94
C SER A 47 -9.75 -2.50 -10.38
N ILE A 48 -8.59 -2.96 -10.86
CA ILE A 48 -8.15 -2.78 -12.24
C ILE A 48 -8.86 -3.83 -13.12
N PRO A 49 -9.63 -3.44 -14.13
CA PRO A 49 -10.33 -4.40 -15.00
C PRO A 49 -9.38 -5.43 -15.62
N ASN A 50 -9.78 -6.70 -15.54
CA ASN A 50 -9.05 -7.86 -16.08
C ASN A 50 -7.66 -8.14 -15.46
N PHE A 51 -7.23 -7.40 -14.45
CA PHE A 51 -5.94 -7.64 -13.81
C PHE A 51 -5.92 -8.98 -13.07
N LYS A 52 -4.91 -9.80 -13.34
CA LYS A 52 -4.76 -11.13 -12.76
C LYS A 52 -3.91 -11.08 -11.50
N ILE A 53 -4.56 -11.15 -10.34
CA ILE A 53 -3.89 -11.22 -9.02
C ILE A 53 -3.34 -12.60 -8.68
N LYS A 54 -3.81 -13.65 -9.36
CA LYS A 54 -3.34 -15.04 -9.23
C LYS A 54 -2.67 -15.45 -10.52
N LEU A 55 -1.43 -15.85 -10.45
CA LEU A 55 -0.66 -16.37 -11.58
C LEU A 55 -0.02 -17.71 -11.17
N PRO A 56 0.19 -18.62 -12.12
CA PRO A 56 1.12 -19.72 -11.92
C PRO A 56 2.50 -19.20 -11.54
N LEU A 57 3.19 -19.85 -10.60
CA LEU A 57 4.46 -19.34 -10.06
C LEU A 57 5.53 -19.14 -11.16
N ASN A 58 5.58 -20.02 -12.15
CA ASN A 58 6.52 -19.88 -13.27
C ASN A 58 6.21 -18.63 -14.10
N GLN A 59 4.94 -18.38 -14.41
CA GLN A 59 4.55 -17.16 -15.13
C GLN A 59 4.88 -15.89 -14.34
N PHE A 60 4.67 -15.90 -13.02
CA PHE A 60 5.04 -14.79 -12.16
C PHE A 60 6.55 -14.51 -12.20
N LYS A 61 7.38 -15.58 -12.09
CA LYS A 61 8.84 -15.47 -12.20
C LYS A 61 9.27 -14.90 -13.57
N GLU A 62 8.68 -15.38 -14.65
CA GLU A 62 8.95 -14.88 -16.00
C GLU A 62 8.59 -13.40 -16.14
N ASN A 63 7.43 -12.99 -15.62
CA ASN A 63 7.01 -11.59 -15.62
C ASN A 63 8.02 -10.70 -14.87
N VAL A 64 8.41 -11.08 -13.64
CA VAL A 64 9.39 -10.34 -12.84
C VAL A 64 10.75 -10.29 -13.54
N ASN A 65 11.19 -11.38 -14.17
CA ASN A 65 12.44 -11.40 -14.93
C ASN A 65 12.40 -10.44 -16.13
N LYS A 66 11.24 -10.35 -16.80
CA LYS A 66 11.07 -9.53 -18.01
C LYS A 66 11.01 -8.04 -17.70
N ILE A 67 10.22 -7.64 -16.71
CA ILE A 67 9.96 -6.21 -16.45
C ILE A 67 10.63 -5.68 -15.16
N GLY A 68 11.15 -6.55 -14.31
CA GLY A 68 11.77 -6.21 -13.02
C GLY A 68 10.80 -6.16 -11.84
N PHE A 69 9.48 -6.20 -12.05
CA PHE A 69 8.48 -5.99 -11.02
C PHE A 69 7.24 -6.87 -11.23
N GLY A 70 6.63 -7.31 -10.13
CA GLY A 70 5.35 -8.01 -10.14
C GLY A 70 4.73 -8.05 -8.76
N ILE A 71 3.40 -8.06 -8.69
CA ILE A 71 2.65 -8.30 -7.44
C ILE A 71 1.63 -9.40 -7.71
N MET A 72 1.63 -10.44 -6.90
CA MET A 72 0.58 -11.44 -6.93
C MET A 72 0.07 -11.78 -5.52
N MET A 73 -1.10 -12.37 -5.46
CA MET A 73 -1.65 -12.89 -4.23
C MET A 73 -0.87 -14.15 -3.80
N GLN A 74 -0.61 -14.28 -2.50
CA GLN A 74 -0.07 -15.49 -1.92
C GLN A 74 -0.90 -16.71 -2.36
N SER A 75 -0.22 -17.79 -2.76
CA SER A 75 -0.83 -19.07 -3.11
C SER A 75 -0.56 -20.13 -2.03
N ASN A 76 -1.30 -21.24 -2.09
CA ASN A 76 -1.07 -22.37 -1.20
C ASN A 76 0.26 -23.11 -1.50
N GLU A 77 0.91 -22.82 -2.62
CA GLU A 77 2.24 -23.35 -2.98
C GLU A 77 3.37 -22.64 -2.24
N ILE A 78 3.08 -21.40 -1.73
CA ILE A 78 4.06 -20.56 -1.02
C ILE A 78 3.60 -20.40 0.41
N CYS A 79 4.38 -20.93 1.37
CA CYS A 79 4.12 -20.83 2.81
C CYS A 79 2.72 -21.29 3.23
N PRO A 80 2.29 -22.54 2.91
CA PRO A 80 0.94 -23.03 3.24
C PRO A 80 0.62 -23.00 4.73
N ALA A 81 1.63 -23.17 5.61
CA ALA A 81 1.47 -23.06 7.05
C ALA A 81 1.09 -21.63 7.47
N ASP A 82 1.75 -20.60 6.89
CA ASP A 82 1.41 -19.20 7.17
C ASP A 82 -0.02 -18.88 6.76
N GLY A 83 -0.50 -19.38 5.62
CA GLY A 83 -1.88 -19.16 5.20
C GLY A 83 -2.91 -19.66 6.22
N LYS A 84 -2.66 -20.82 6.85
CA LYS A 84 -3.52 -21.38 7.91
C LYS A 84 -3.43 -20.57 9.20
N ILE A 85 -2.20 -20.24 9.63
CA ILE A 85 -1.96 -19.45 10.86
C ILE A 85 -2.56 -18.05 10.71
N TYR A 86 -2.38 -17.41 9.55
CA TYR A 86 -2.89 -16.08 9.27
C TYR A 86 -4.43 -16.01 9.35
N ALA A 87 -5.12 -17.03 8.81
CA ALA A 87 -6.57 -17.12 8.90
C ALA A 87 -7.07 -17.29 10.36
N LEU A 88 -6.29 -17.95 11.21
CA LEU A 88 -6.63 -18.12 12.64
C LEU A 88 -6.40 -16.85 13.47
N ARG A 89 -5.45 -16.00 13.09
CA ARG A 89 -5.10 -14.79 13.86
C ARG A 89 -6.28 -13.84 14.02
N ASP A 90 -7.12 -13.72 12.99
CA ASP A 90 -8.31 -12.86 13.01
C ASP A 90 -9.33 -13.34 14.05
N VAL A 91 -9.61 -14.65 14.08
CA VAL A 91 -10.61 -15.25 15.00
C VAL A 91 -10.10 -15.48 16.42
N THR A 92 -8.78 -15.47 16.63
CA THR A 92 -8.15 -15.69 17.94
C THR A 92 -7.66 -14.40 18.61
N ALA A 93 -7.92 -13.23 17.99
CA ALA A 93 -7.45 -11.93 18.46
C ALA A 93 -5.93 -11.83 18.67
N THR A 94 -5.14 -12.57 17.86
CA THR A 94 -3.67 -12.59 17.94
C THR A 94 -2.99 -11.81 16.80
N VAL A 95 -3.71 -10.94 16.12
CA VAL A 95 -3.20 -10.13 14.99
C VAL A 95 -1.97 -9.31 15.40
N ASN A 96 -1.95 -8.76 16.63
CA ASN A 96 -0.89 -7.89 17.13
C ASN A 96 0.32 -8.64 17.75
N SER A 97 0.35 -9.98 17.68
CA SER A 97 1.46 -10.77 18.22
C SER A 97 2.73 -10.58 17.40
N LEU A 98 3.78 -10.01 17.99
CA LEU A 98 5.07 -9.75 17.31
C LEU A 98 5.66 -11.03 16.68
N PRO A 99 5.75 -12.18 17.38
CA PRO A 99 6.25 -13.41 16.78
C PRO A 99 5.44 -13.85 15.55
N LEU A 100 4.11 -13.74 15.60
CA LEU A 100 3.24 -14.12 14.49
C LEU A 100 3.33 -13.13 13.32
N ILE A 101 3.56 -11.84 13.59
CA ILE A 101 3.85 -10.85 12.55
C ILE A 101 5.16 -11.19 11.85
N CYS A 102 6.22 -11.45 12.63
CA CYS A 102 7.54 -11.83 12.09
C CYS A 102 7.45 -13.10 11.24
N GLY A 103 6.88 -14.17 11.79
CA GLY A 103 6.74 -15.44 11.09
C GLY A 103 5.97 -15.30 9.78
N SER A 104 4.85 -14.57 9.81
CA SER A 104 4.02 -14.36 8.63
C SER A 104 4.72 -13.55 7.54
N ILE A 105 5.48 -12.52 7.88
CA ILE A 105 6.19 -11.70 6.89
C ILE A 105 7.42 -12.45 6.37
N LEU A 106 8.30 -12.89 7.27
CA LEU A 106 9.60 -13.44 6.90
C LEU A 106 9.49 -14.78 6.17
N SER A 107 8.54 -15.66 6.54
CA SER A 107 8.36 -16.93 5.83
C SER A 107 8.13 -16.73 4.34
N LYS A 108 7.30 -15.74 3.97
CA LYS A 108 7.05 -15.40 2.58
C LYS A 108 8.29 -14.84 1.89
N LYS A 109 8.98 -13.91 2.56
CA LYS A 109 10.15 -13.21 2.00
C LYS A 109 11.36 -14.13 1.82
N ILE A 110 11.52 -15.08 2.72
CA ILE A 110 12.52 -16.15 2.59
C ILE A 110 12.13 -17.11 1.44
N ALA A 111 10.86 -17.52 1.35
CA ALA A 111 10.38 -18.38 0.27
C ALA A 111 10.44 -17.70 -1.12
N GLU A 112 10.35 -16.37 -1.19
CA GLU A 112 10.59 -15.57 -2.41
C GLU A 112 12.06 -15.57 -2.83
N GLY A 113 13.00 -16.00 -1.97
CA GLY A 113 14.43 -16.00 -2.24
C GLY A 113 15.04 -14.59 -2.24
N LEU A 114 14.53 -13.69 -1.41
CA LEU A 114 15.00 -12.31 -1.37
C LEU A 114 16.39 -12.20 -0.75
N GLN A 115 17.21 -11.32 -1.31
CA GLN A 115 18.49 -10.89 -0.74
C GLN A 115 18.30 -9.70 0.22
N THR A 116 17.39 -8.78 -0.10
CA THR A 116 17.14 -7.57 0.68
C THR A 116 15.64 -7.30 0.81
N LEU A 117 15.22 -7.02 2.04
CA LEU A 117 13.87 -6.59 2.39
C LEU A 117 13.92 -5.22 3.07
N VAL A 118 13.38 -4.18 2.42
CA VAL A 118 13.05 -2.94 3.12
C VAL A 118 11.69 -3.10 3.78
N LEU A 119 11.69 -3.07 5.10
CA LEU A 119 10.49 -3.26 5.91
C LEU A 119 9.93 -1.90 6.35
N ASP A 120 8.86 -1.46 5.73
CA ASP A 120 8.12 -0.26 6.08
C ASP A 120 7.23 -0.51 7.30
N ILE A 121 7.75 -0.17 8.48
CA ILE A 121 7.04 -0.34 9.75
C ILE A 121 6.24 0.92 10.04
N LYS A 122 4.92 0.80 9.88
CA LYS A 122 3.98 1.88 10.14
C LYS A 122 3.79 2.11 11.63
N THR A 123 3.78 3.39 12.06
CA THR A 123 3.55 3.81 13.44
C THR A 123 2.42 4.84 13.52
N GLY A 124 1.69 4.85 14.62
CA GLY A 124 0.61 5.81 14.87
C GLY A 124 -0.78 5.19 15.00
N ASN A 125 -1.79 6.03 15.05
CA ASN A 125 -3.15 5.59 15.36
C ASN A 125 -3.77 4.70 14.27
N GLY A 126 -3.37 4.85 13.01
CA GLY A 126 -3.82 4.02 11.88
C GLY A 126 -2.97 2.76 11.65
N ALA A 127 -1.99 2.45 12.50
CA ALA A 127 -1.09 1.32 12.37
C ALA A 127 -1.24 0.32 13.53
N PHE A 128 -0.68 -0.89 13.35
CA PHE A 128 -0.59 -1.88 14.43
C PHE A 128 0.41 -1.43 15.52
N MET A 129 1.55 -0.86 15.12
CA MET A 129 2.53 -0.30 16.07
C MET A 129 2.12 1.11 16.46
N LYS A 130 1.75 1.30 17.74
CA LYS A 130 1.20 2.57 18.22
C LYS A 130 2.24 3.66 18.41
N ASN A 131 3.50 3.27 18.59
CA ASN A 131 4.61 4.20 18.80
C ASN A 131 5.92 3.65 18.22
N LEU A 132 6.90 4.54 18.15
CA LEU A 132 8.21 4.23 17.57
C LEU A 132 8.97 3.14 18.32
N ASP A 133 8.81 3.03 19.66
CA ASP A 133 9.51 2.02 20.45
C ASP A 133 9.04 0.61 20.13
N GLN A 134 7.71 0.42 19.97
CA GLN A 134 7.14 -0.85 19.50
C GLN A 134 7.63 -1.18 18.09
N ALA A 135 7.66 -0.19 17.21
CA ALA A 135 8.14 -0.37 15.85
C ALA A 135 9.63 -0.74 15.80
N LYS A 136 10.46 -0.11 16.62
CA LYS A 136 11.89 -0.46 16.75
C LYS A 136 12.10 -1.88 17.25
N LYS A 137 11.34 -2.32 18.26
CA LYS A 137 11.39 -3.71 18.74
C LYS A 137 11.06 -4.71 17.64
N LEU A 138 10.01 -4.44 16.86
CA LEU A 138 9.66 -5.27 15.71
C LEU A 138 10.77 -5.27 14.65
N GLY A 139 11.29 -4.11 14.30
CA GLY A 139 12.39 -3.96 13.33
C GLY A 139 13.64 -4.74 13.73
N GLN A 140 14.08 -4.61 14.99
CA GLN A 140 15.22 -5.34 15.54
C GLN A 140 15.01 -6.87 15.51
N LEU A 141 13.81 -7.33 15.90
CA LEU A 141 13.48 -8.76 15.85
C LEU A 141 13.50 -9.29 14.42
N MET A 142 12.91 -8.55 13.47
CA MET A 142 12.89 -8.93 12.06
C MET A 142 14.29 -8.96 11.45
N THR A 143 15.14 -7.98 11.78
CA THR A 143 16.54 -7.96 11.33
C THR A 143 17.32 -9.15 11.86
N LYS A 144 17.18 -9.45 13.17
CA LYS A 144 17.87 -10.59 13.79
C LYS A 144 17.42 -11.93 13.17
N ILE A 145 16.12 -12.13 12.97
CA ILE A 145 15.63 -13.36 12.33
C ILE A 145 16.08 -13.42 10.86
N GLY A 146 16.05 -12.29 10.13
CA GLY A 146 16.50 -12.24 8.74
C GLY A 146 17.95 -12.70 8.57
N GLN A 147 18.84 -12.30 9.48
CA GLN A 147 20.26 -12.68 9.47
C GLN A 147 20.46 -14.21 9.55
N GLU A 148 19.61 -14.93 10.28
CA GLU A 148 19.67 -16.40 10.39
C GLU A 148 19.32 -17.10 9.06
N PHE A 149 18.73 -16.38 8.11
CA PHE A 149 18.30 -16.88 6.80
C PHE A 149 18.96 -16.13 5.63
N ASP A 150 20.10 -15.48 5.84
CA ASP A 150 20.84 -14.71 4.82
C ASP A 150 19.99 -13.60 4.14
N LEU A 151 18.94 -13.11 4.83
CA LEU A 151 18.08 -12.04 4.38
C LEU A 151 18.45 -10.72 5.05
N ASN A 152 18.95 -9.76 4.26
CA ASN A 152 19.22 -8.40 4.73
C ASN A 152 17.91 -7.64 4.94
N VAL A 153 17.46 -7.50 6.19
CA VAL A 153 16.25 -6.74 6.56
C VAL A 153 16.64 -5.34 6.99
N ILE A 154 16.14 -4.34 6.28
CA ILE A 154 16.38 -2.91 6.54
C ILE A 154 15.08 -2.28 7.03
N PRO A 155 14.92 -2.01 8.35
CA PRO A 155 13.75 -1.35 8.88
C PRO A 155 13.68 0.12 8.44
N ALA A 156 12.51 0.55 8.01
CA ALA A 156 12.15 1.93 7.78
C ALA A 156 10.89 2.25 8.61
N TYR A 157 10.88 3.37 9.30
CA TYR A 157 9.78 3.75 10.19
C TYR A 157 9.02 4.92 9.57
N THR A 158 7.71 4.75 9.37
CA THR A 158 6.87 5.78 8.74
C THR A 158 5.59 6.02 9.55
N GLY A 159 5.10 7.27 9.54
CA GLY A 159 3.90 7.66 10.29
C GLY A 159 2.59 7.24 9.61
N MET A 160 1.59 6.89 10.42
CA MET A 160 0.22 6.59 10.02
C MET A 160 -0.79 7.24 10.98
N ASP A 161 -0.47 8.46 11.46
CA ASP A 161 -1.40 9.28 12.25
C ASP A 161 -2.40 10.04 11.39
N GLN A 162 -2.22 9.99 10.09
CA GLN A 162 -3.17 10.44 9.08
C GLN A 162 -3.06 9.54 7.83
N PRO A 163 -4.11 9.45 7.01
CA PRO A 163 -4.05 8.73 5.75
C PRO A 163 -2.93 9.24 4.85
N LEU A 164 -2.15 8.34 4.26
CA LEU A 164 -1.03 8.67 3.39
C LEU A 164 -1.52 9.07 2.00
N GLY A 165 -1.10 10.24 1.51
CA GLY A 165 -1.57 10.78 0.25
C GLY A 165 -2.93 11.45 0.37
N LYS A 166 -3.58 11.74 -0.75
CA LYS A 166 -4.84 12.47 -0.84
C LYS A 166 -6.08 11.60 -0.85
N THR A 167 -5.95 10.29 -1.15
CA THR A 167 -7.09 9.40 -1.32
C THR A 167 -6.95 8.13 -0.48
N ALA A 168 -8.09 7.60 -0.05
CA ALA A 168 -8.19 6.33 0.66
C ALA A 168 -9.33 5.50 0.06
N GLY A 169 -9.08 4.26 -0.31
CA GLY A 169 -10.05 3.37 -0.96
C GLY A 169 -9.35 2.30 -1.78
N LEU A 170 -9.95 1.91 -2.89
CA LEU A 170 -9.40 0.88 -3.77
C LEU A 170 -8.93 1.47 -5.10
N TRP A 171 -9.82 1.73 -6.02
CA TRP A 171 -9.50 2.33 -7.32
C TRP A 171 -8.83 3.71 -7.20
N CYS A 172 -9.32 4.56 -6.30
CA CYS A 172 -8.74 5.89 -6.11
C CYS A 172 -7.27 5.86 -5.65
N GLU A 173 -6.83 4.80 -4.97
CA GLU A 173 -5.42 4.64 -4.61
C GLU A 173 -4.57 4.14 -5.78
N VAL A 174 -5.13 3.33 -6.69
CA VAL A 174 -4.49 3.00 -7.98
C VAL A 174 -4.29 4.27 -8.80
N MET A 175 -5.33 5.11 -8.89
CA MET A 175 -5.27 6.39 -9.59
C MET A 175 -4.23 7.34 -8.97
N GLU A 176 -4.17 7.45 -7.65
CA GLU A 176 -3.15 8.29 -6.99
C GLU A 176 -1.73 7.74 -7.17
N SER A 177 -1.57 6.42 -7.33
CA SER A 177 -0.28 5.83 -7.68
C SER A 177 0.14 6.18 -9.10
N PHE A 178 -0.79 6.18 -10.03
CA PHE A 178 -0.58 6.67 -11.40
C PHE A 178 -0.24 8.16 -11.42
N ASP A 179 -1.02 8.99 -10.72
CA ASP A 179 -0.76 10.44 -10.59
C ASP A 179 0.65 10.70 -10.04
N PHE A 180 1.08 9.92 -9.04
CA PHE A 180 2.43 10.02 -8.49
C PHE A 180 3.50 9.81 -9.57
N LEU A 181 3.35 8.75 -10.36
CA LEU A 181 4.32 8.37 -11.39
C LEU A 181 4.29 9.30 -12.62
N THR A 182 3.25 10.14 -12.75
CA THR A 182 3.19 11.25 -13.73
C THR A 182 3.71 12.58 -13.17
N GLY A 183 4.19 12.60 -11.92
CA GLY A 183 4.73 13.79 -11.26
C GLY A 183 3.72 14.61 -10.45
N ASN A 184 2.47 14.17 -10.35
CA ASN A 184 1.42 14.83 -9.55
C ASN A 184 1.22 14.09 -8.21
N TYR A 185 1.88 14.55 -7.17
CA TYR A 185 1.88 13.88 -5.87
C TYR A 185 1.68 14.83 -4.69
N SER A 186 1.22 14.30 -3.55
CA SER A 186 1.22 15.00 -2.28
C SER A 186 2.61 14.92 -1.62
N LYS A 187 2.94 15.92 -0.83
CA LYS A 187 4.24 16.03 -0.16
C LYS A 187 4.51 14.85 0.78
N ASP A 188 3.51 14.43 1.55
CA ASP A 188 3.62 13.32 2.50
C ASP A 188 3.89 11.99 1.80
N LEU A 189 3.20 11.71 0.69
CA LEU A 189 3.40 10.51 -0.10
C LEU A 189 4.80 10.50 -0.74
N TYR A 190 5.23 11.63 -1.33
CA TYR A 190 6.59 11.78 -1.86
C TYR A 190 7.65 11.49 -0.78
N GLN A 191 7.51 12.09 0.40
CA GLN A 191 8.47 11.91 1.49
C GLN A 191 8.59 10.45 1.93
N VAL A 192 7.47 9.73 2.05
CA VAL A 192 7.49 8.31 2.41
C VAL A 192 8.14 7.47 1.32
N ILE A 193 7.76 7.66 0.06
CA ILE A 193 8.34 6.89 -1.07
C ILE A 193 9.85 7.16 -1.18
N PHE A 194 10.25 8.42 -1.11
CA PHE A 194 11.67 8.81 -1.15
C PHE A 194 12.46 8.25 0.02
N HIS A 195 11.91 8.29 1.26
CA HIS A 195 12.56 7.69 2.43
C HIS A 195 12.80 6.18 2.24
N LEU A 196 11.83 5.46 1.69
CA LEU A 196 12.00 4.03 1.40
C LEU A 196 12.98 3.80 0.26
N PHE A 197 12.95 4.62 -0.79
CA PHE A 197 13.92 4.55 -1.89
C PHE A 197 15.35 4.71 -1.41
N GLN A 198 15.61 5.65 -0.49
CA GLN A 198 16.94 5.85 0.11
C GLN A 198 17.47 4.62 0.86
N LYS A 199 16.57 3.74 1.38
CA LYS A 199 17.00 2.49 2.03
C LYS A 199 17.53 1.46 1.03
N PHE A 200 17.07 1.51 -0.21
CA PHE A 200 17.61 0.68 -1.30
C PHE A 200 18.86 1.30 -1.94
N ASN A 201 18.90 2.61 -2.01
CA ASN A 201 19.98 3.35 -2.68
C ASN A 201 20.52 4.47 -1.76
N PRO A 202 21.42 4.15 -0.82
CA PRO A 202 21.95 5.10 0.15
C PRO A 202 23.04 6.04 -0.40
N GLU A 203 23.33 6.03 -1.71
CA GLU A 203 24.41 6.78 -2.32
C GLU A 203 24.18 8.30 -2.36
N ASN A 204 25.24 9.06 -2.63
CA ASN A 204 25.17 10.49 -2.88
C ASN A 204 24.35 10.77 -4.16
N ASN A 205 23.57 11.86 -4.19
CA ASN A 205 22.64 12.22 -5.27
C ASN A 205 21.35 11.37 -5.39
N THR A 206 21.00 10.61 -4.38
CA THR A 206 19.81 9.76 -4.35
C THR A 206 18.52 10.52 -4.74
N ILE A 207 18.36 11.78 -4.30
CA ILE A 207 17.19 12.61 -4.65
C ILE A 207 17.12 12.91 -6.14
N LYS A 208 18.25 13.24 -6.78
CA LYS A 208 18.32 13.52 -8.21
C LYS A 208 17.95 12.29 -9.03
N VAL A 209 18.49 11.13 -8.66
CA VAL A 209 18.16 9.85 -9.31
C VAL A 209 16.68 9.55 -9.17
N PHE A 210 16.13 9.70 -7.97
CA PHE A 210 14.72 9.46 -7.69
C PHE A 210 13.80 10.34 -8.55
N ASP A 211 14.08 11.64 -8.59
CA ASP A 211 13.28 12.59 -9.37
C ASP A 211 13.40 12.34 -10.87
N GLU A 212 14.59 11.99 -11.37
CA GLU A 212 14.81 11.63 -12.77
C GLU A 212 14.03 10.38 -13.19
N LEU A 213 13.90 9.37 -12.33
CA LEU A 213 13.12 8.16 -12.63
C LEU A 213 11.62 8.47 -12.80
N ILE A 214 11.10 9.47 -12.08
CA ILE A 214 9.71 9.91 -12.21
C ILE A 214 9.57 10.83 -13.43
N THR A 215 10.35 11.91 -13.50
CA THR A 215 10.19 12.95 -14.51
C THR A 215 10.52 12.48 -15.94
N SER A 216 11.39 11.49 -16.08
CA SER A 216 11.69 10.86 -17.38
C SER A 216 10.60 9.91 -17.88
N GLY A 217 9.59 9.59 -17.06
CA GLY A 217 8.55 8.62 -17.37
C GLY A 217 9.00 7.16 -17.30
N LYS A 218 10.24 6.85 -16.92
CA LYS A 218 10.75 5.47 -16.83
C LYS A 218 9.97 4.64 -15.81
N ALA A 219 9.70 5.19 -14.63
CA ALA A 219 8.93 4.51 -13.61
C ALA A 219 7.46 4.31 -14.03
N LEU A 220 6.87 5.29 -14.70
CA LEU A 220 5.53 5.17 -15.30
C LEU A 220 5.50 4.03 -16.34
N LYS A 221 6.50 3.94 -17.22
CA LYS A 221 6.58 2.84 -18.20
C LYS A 221 6.62 1.47 -17.51
N LYS A 222 7.38 1.30 -16.44
CA LYS A 222 7.41 0.06 -15.66
C LYS A 222 6.05 -0.26 -15.00
N PHE A 223 5.32 0.75 -14.54
CA PHE A 223 3.97 0.60 -14.01
C PHE A 223 2.99 0.14 -15.10
N ILE A 224 3.06 0.73 -16.30
CA ILE A 224 2.26 0.32 -17.47
C ILE A 224 2.56 -1.14 -17.81
N ASP A 225 3.83 -1.49 -17.97
CA ASP A 225 4.26 -2.84 -18.30
C ASP A 225 3.75 -3.86 -17.27
N PHE A 226 3.77 -3.50 -15.98
CA PHE A 226 3.25 -4.33 -14.90
C PHE A 226 1.74 -4.56 -15.03
N ILE A 227 0.97 -3.50 -15.28
CA ILE A 227 -0.49 -3.61 -15.46
C ILE A 227 -0.81 -4.52 -16.65
N GLU A 228 -0.17 -4.31 -17.79
CA GLU A 228 -0.46 -5.03 -19.03
C GLU A 228 0.00 -6.50 -19.00
N ILE A 229 1.19 -6.78 -18.45
CA ILE A 229 1.68 -8.16 -18.40
C ILE A 229 0.83 -9.05 -17.46
N GLN A 230 0.13 -8.44 -16.50
CA GLN A 230 -0.83 -9.14 -15.63
C GLN A 230 -2.28 -9.04 -16.12
N GLY A 231 -2.52 -8.59 -17.37
CA GLY A 231 -3.80 -8.68 -18.08
C GLY A 231 -4.70 -7.47 -17.93
N GLY A 232 -4.31 -6.44 -17.15
CA GLY A 232 -5.01 -5.15 -17.11
C GLY A 232 -4.80 -4.36 -18.40
N LYS A 233 -5.62 -3.33 -18.60
CA LYS A 233 -5.47 -2.41 -19.72
C LYS A 233 -5.11 -1.03 -19.18
N PHE A 234 -3.95 -0.52 -19.58
CA PHE A 234 -3.50 0.79 -19.12
C PHE A 234 -4.48 1.91 -19.46
N ILE A 235 -5.15 1.84 -20.60
CA ILE A 235 -6.16 2.82 -21.02
C ILE A 235 -7.29 3.02 -19.99
N ASP A 236 -7.66 1.97 -19.23
CA ASP A 236 -8.69 2.08 -18.19
C ASP A 236 -8.21 2.96 -17.03
N ILE A 237 -6.89 3.00 -16.76
CA ILE A 237 -6.27 3.86 -15.76
C ILE A 237 -6.09 5.27 -16.31
N GLU A 238 -5.49 5.41 -17.49
CA GLU A 238 -5.18 6.70 -18.11
C GLU A 238 -6.44 7.57 -18.29
N GLN A 239 -7.54 6.97 -18.74
CA GLN A 239 -8.81 7.67 -18.94
C GLN A 239 -9.70 7.70 -17.70
N ASN A 240 -9.27 7.03 -16.60
CA ASN A 240 -10.08 6.87 -15.40
C ASN A 240 -11.52 6.38 -15.69
N ASN A 241 -11.65 5.41 -16.60
CA ASN A 241 -12.93 4.93 -17.10
C ASN A 241 -13.57 3.85 -16.24
N ALA A 242 -12.78 3.16 -15.39
CA ALA A 242 -13.25 2.13 -14.50
C ALA A 242 -13.81 2.72 -13.19
N ASN A 243 -14.70 1.99 -12.55
CA ASN A 243 -15.15 2.22 -11.18
C ASN A 243 -15.58 3.66 -10.85
N LYS A 244 -16.30 4.33 -11.78
CA LYS A 244 -16.80 5.69 -11.56
C LYS A 244 -17.83 5.70 -10.44
N PRO A 245 -17.69 6.55 -9.42
CA PRO A 245 -18.66 6.68 -8.36
C PRO A 245 -19.97 7.31 -8.89
N LYS A 246 -21.12 6.81 -8.40
CA LYS A 246 -22.44 7.36 -8.71
C LYS A 246 -22.89 8.42 -7.70
N PHE A 247 -22.28 8.37 -6.51
CA PHE A 247 -22.57 9.26 -5.39
C PHE A 247 -21.33 9.96 -4.92
N GLN A 248 -21.45 11.25 -4.52
CA GLN A 248 -20.38 12.03 -3.92
C GLN A 248 -20.96 12.96 -2.86
N ARG A 249 -20.29 13.08 -1.71
CA ARG A 249 -20.66 13.98 -0.62
C ARG A 249 -19.44 14.64 -0.03
N GLU A 250 -19.50 15.95 0.17
CA GLU A 250 -18.45 16.73 0.80
C GLU A 250 -18.73 16.96 2.28
N GLY A 251 -17.68 16.92 3.09
CA GLY A 251 -17.71 17.21 4.51
C GLY A 251 -17.06 18.55 4.81
N PHE A 252 -17.73 19.36 5.65
CA PHE A 252 -17.29 20.71 6.04
C PHE A 252 -17.20 20.81 7.56
N LEU A 253 -16.33 21.70 8.04
CA LEU A 253 -16.30 22.08 9.44
C LEU A 253 -17.24 23.23 9.73
N LYS A 254 -17.75 23.28 10.97
CA LYS A 254 -18.67 24.36 11.40
C LYS A 254 -17.96 25.69 11.72
N LYS A 255 -16.64 25.66 11.88
CA LYS A 255 -15.82 26.83 12.25
C LYS A 255 -14.44 26.78 11.61
N GLU A 256 -13.80 27.92 11.46
CA GLU A 256 -12.39 28.02 11.10
C GLU A 256 -11.53 27.47 12.22
N CYS A 257 -10.58 26.59 11.88
CA CYS A 257 -9.66 25.96 12.83
C CYS A 257 -8.46 25.33 12.12
N TYR A 258 -7.51 24.80 12.90
CA TYR A 258 -6.45 23.94 12.42
C TYR A 258 -6.82 22.47 12.67
N ILE A 259 -6.48 21.58 11.73
CA ILE A 259 -6.63 20.15 11.93
C ILE A 259 -5.55 19.71 12.94
N LYS A 260 -5.96 19.33 14.14
CA LYS A 260 -5.04 18.89 15.20
C LYS A 260 -4.70 17.42 15.10
N SER A 261 -5.68 16.59 14.79
CA SER A 261 -5.53 15.13 14.71
C SER A 261 -6.56 14.53 13.76
N ILE A 262 -6.25 13.36 13.23
CA ILE A 262 -7.15 12.56 12.39
C ILE A 262 -7.16 11.16 12.99
N ASP A 263 -8.34 10.62 13.28
CA ASP A 263 -8.48 9.23 13.69
C ASP A 263 -8.43 8.33 12.45
N THR A 264 -7.21 7.96 12.08
CA THR A 264 -6.94 7.20 10.86
C THR A 264 -7.50 5.78 10.96
N LYS A 265 -7.55 5.20 12.15
CA LYS A 265 -8.13 3.88 12.38
C LYS A 265 -9.64 3.88 12.11
N GLU A 266 -10.36 4.87 12.63
CA GLU A 266 -11.80 5.03 12.39
C GLU A 266 -12.10 5.30 10.90
N ILE A 267 -11.24 6.03 10.20
CA ILE A 267 -11.33 6.16 8.73
C ILE A 267 -11.22 4.80 8.05
N GLY A 268 -10.33 3.92 8.50
CA GLY A 268 -10.21 2.57 7.96
C GLY A 268 -11.48 1.74 8.15
N PHE A 269 -12.11 1.81 9.32
CA PHE A 269 -13.41 1.15 9.56
C PHE A 269 -14.53 1.76 8.74
N ALA A 270 -14.59 3.08 8.63
CA ALA A 270 -15.57 3.76 7.78
C ALA A 270 -15.42 3.34 6.30
N LEU A 271 -14.20 3.24 5.78
CA LEU A 271 -13.94 2.73 4.44
C LEU A 271 -14.42 1.30 4.25
N ALA A 272 -14.21 0.43 5.26
CA ALA A 272 -14.70 -0.95 5.19
C ALA A 272 -16.23 -1.00 5.17
N GLN A 273 -16.92 -0.16 5.94
CA GLN A 273 -18.38 -0.03 5.94
C GLN A 273 -18.92 0.53 4.62
N LEU A 274 -18.19 1.49 4.01
CA LEU A 274 -18.53 2.03 2.68
C LEU A 274 -18.36 1.02 1.54
N GLY A 275 -17.71 -0.12 1.79
CA GLY A 275 -17.44 -1.13 0.78
C GLY A 275 -16.03 -1.11 0.18
N ALA A 276 -15.17 -0.18 0.60
CA ALA A 276 -13.76 -0.14 0.17
C ALA A 276 -12.83 -1.05 1.00
N GLY A 277 -13.39 -1.87 1.90
CA GLY A 277 -12.67 -2.84 2.71
C GLY A 277 -13.51 -4.09 2.96
N ARG A 278 -12.94 -5.06 3.65
CA ARG A 278 -13.59 -6.34 3.95
C ARG A 278 -13.89 -6.48 5.44
N PRO A 279 -15.12 -6.17 5.92
CA PRO A 279 -15.52 -6.51 7.28
C PRO A 279 -15.43 -8.02 7.57
N ASN A 280 -15.56 -8.85 6.53
CA ASN A 280 -15.33 -10.30 6.57
C ASN A 280 -14.86 -10.81 5.21
N GLN A 281 -14.32 -12.03 5.16
CA GLN A 281 -13.75 -12.60 3.93
C GLN A 281 -14.74 -12.76 2.77
N LYS A 282 -16.05 -12.81 3.05
CA LYS A 282 -17.12 -12.97 2.03
C LYS A 282 -17.66 -11.62 1.53
N SER A 283 -17.25 -10.50 2.12
CA SER A 283 -17.71 -9.16 1.75
C SER A 283 -17.37 -8.85 0.30
N LYS A 284 -18.38 -8.36 -0.45
CA LYS A 284 -18.18 -7.82 -1.79
C LYS A 284 -17.57 -6.42 -1.66
N LEU A 285 -16.57 -6.14 -2.47
CA LEU A 285 -15.95 -4.82 -2.53
C LEU A 285 -16.67 -3.94 -3.54
N ASP A 286 -16.82 -2.67 -3.18
CA ASP A 286 -17.18 -1.61 -4.11
C ASP A 286 -15.93 -0.81 -4.47
N TYR A 287 -15.40 -1.07 -5.65
CA TYR A 287 -14.17 -0.43 -6.13
C TYR A 287 -14.34 1.06 -6.39
N SER A 288 -15.59 1.55 -6.53
CA SER A 288 -15.88 2.98 -6.70
C SER A 288 -15.86 3.77 -5.40
N CYS A 289 -15.86 3.08 -4.24
CA CYS A 289 -15.88 3.72 -2.92
C CYS A 289 -14.52 4.27 -2.51
N GLY A 290 -14.55 5.41 -1.83
CA GLY A 290 -13.36 6.02 -1.24
C GLY A 290 -13.60 7.37 -0.61
N ILE A 291 -12.50 7.92 -0.10
CA ILE A 291 -12.42 9.26 0.49
C ILE A 291 -11.29 10.02 -0.20
N LYS A 292 -11.54 11.27 -0.59
CA LYS A 292 -10.50 12.23 -0.97
C LYS A 292 -10.36 13.26 0.14
N PHE A 293 -9.17 13.41 0.68
CA PHE A 293 -8.85 14.39 1.72
C PHE A 293 -8.41 15.70 1.09
N HIS A 294 -8.98 16.80 1.55
CA HIS A 294 -8.64 18.16 1.15
C HIS A 294 -7.85 18.89 2.23
N ALA A 295 -7.80 18.33 3.45
CA ALA A 295 -7.04 18.90 4.55
C ALA A 295 -6.27 17.80 5.31
N LYS A 296 -5.10 18.15 5.82
CA LYS A 296 -4.17 17.33 6.57
C LYS A 296 -3.88 17.90 7.95
N ILE A 297 -3.26 17.11 8.83
CA ILE A 297 -2.83 17.58 10.16
C ILE A 297 -1.92 18.80 10.02
N GLY A 298 -2.20 19.85 10.80
CA GLY A 298 -1.49 21.11 10.78
C GLY A 298 -2.04 22.16 9.81
N GLU A 299 -2.93 21.80 8.89
CA GLU A 299 -3.51 22.73 7.93
C GLU A 299 -4.66 23.53 8.53
N LYS A 300 -4.73 24.80 8.14
CA LYS A 300 -5.84 25.71 8.47
C LYS A 300 -6.99 25.45 7.51
N VAL A 301 -8.19 25.34 8.04
CA VAL A 301 -9.42 25.12 7.29
C VAL A 301 -10.49 26.12 7.66
N ASP A 302 -11.33 26.49 6.73
CA ASP A 302 -12.46 27.38 6.92
C ASP A 302 -13.82 26.65 6.79
N ARG A 303 -14.92 27.41 6.90
CA ARG A 303 -16.28 26.86 6.81
C ARG A 303 -16.73 26.54 5.38
N LYS A 304 -16.05 27.10 4.38
CA LYS A 304 -16.47 27.06 2.97
C LYS A 304 -15.73 26.00 2.20
N THR A 305 -14.54 25.62 2.68
CA THR A 305 -13.68 24.61 2.04
C THR A 305 -13.99 23.24 2.60
N PRO A 306 -14.33 22.24 1.75
CA PRO A 306 -14.54 20.88 2.22
C PRO A 306 -13.22 20.32 2.75
N ILE A 307 -13.27 19.56 3.86
CA ILE A 307 -12.10 18.87 4.42
C ILE A 307 -11.91 17.48 3.82
N PHE A 308 -12.99 16.89 3.33
CA PHE A 308 -12.95 15.63 2.59
C PHE A 308 -14.13 15.54 1.62
N LYS A 309 -14.01 14.59 0.68
CA LYS A 309 -15.07 14.13 -0.21
C LYS A 309 -15.20 12.63 -0.11
N LEU A 310 -16.38 12.14 0.26
CA LEU A 310 -16.78 10.73 0.17
C LEU A 310 -17.35 10.44 -1.22
N PHE A 311 -17.14 9.22 -1.71
CA PHE A 311 -17.73 8.78 -2.97
C PHE A 311 -17.91 7.26 -2.99
N GLY A 312 -18.86 6.78 -3.81
CA GLY A 312 -19.21 5.36 -3.92
C GLY A 312 -20.35 5.07 -4.89
N ALA A 313 -20.80 3.81 -4.92
CA ALA A 313 -21.88 3.38 -5.78
C ALA A 313 -23.28 3.80 -5.29
N ASN A 314 -23.48 3.88 -3.97
CA ASN A 314 -24.76 4.15 -3.35
C ASN A 314 -24.66 5.20 -2.25
N GLU A 315 -25.74 5.98 -2.04
CA GLU A 315 -25.83 6.98 -0.98
C GLU A 315 -25.98 6.40 0.43
N GLN A 316 -26.43 5.16 0.54
CA GLN A 316 -26.80 4.49 1.78
C GLN A 316 -25.64 3.72 2.45
N ASN A 317 -24.47 3.73 1.89
CA ASN A 317 -23.30 3.05 2.46
C ASN A 317 -22.47 4.00 3.32
#